data_95a69619e4a0d624164de549f9d72b6e
#
_entry.id   95a69619e4a0d624164de549f9d72b6e
#
_cell.length_a   1.000
_cell.length_b   1.000
_cell.length_c   1.000
_cell.angle_alpha   90.00
_cell.angle_beta   90.00
_cell.angle_gamma   90.00
#
_symmetry.space_group_name_H-M   'P 1'
#
loop_
_entity.id
_entity.type
_entity.pdbx_description
1 polymer ?
#
loop_
_entity_poly.entity_id
_entity_poly.type
_entity_poly.pdbx_seq_one_letter_code
_entity_poly.pdbx_strand_id
1 'polypeptide(L)'
;MLVFVASTVNAAIDDHQNSSSFVADGEVGGYEYVNLGLPSGTLWATCNVGASSPYESGSYFAWGETETKDIFTWENYKFFKDYDFDPAIGTYAVLEYIGENICGTQYDAAAKQWGNGWRLPNDEETYELRMYCWGKWITEEGVKGMRIYGPNEHSIFIPVCGWKYKNLEMTWDYGFYGDCMSGIEDADNRYSPSNTCKAIEVGNSMISRVTGVKAVGRNVRAVINPRDVTGGLSVGSMNETKISFHNNKFIITGNVSSTRLTLYSLAGKVVFECDITANTIPLPMLEHGIY
;
A
#
# COMPACT_ATOMS: atom_id res chain seq x y z
N MET A 1 2.40 -21.02 -14.75
CA MET A 1 1.79 -19.86 -14.10
C MET A 1 0.35 -19.82 -14.57
N LEU A 2 -0.58 -20.20 -13.71
CA LEU A 2 -2.02 -20.15 -14.01
C LEU A 2 -2.50 -18.72 -13.73
N VAL A 3 -3.13 -18.12 -14.71
CA VAL A 3 -3.81 -16.82 -14.54
C VAL A 3 -5.30 -17.10 -14.40
N PHE A 4 -5.88 -16.71 -13.27
CA PHE A 4 -7.32 -16.76 -13.07
C PHE A 4 -7.91 -15.41 -13.48
N VAL A 5 -8.84 -15.43 -14.41
CA VAL A 5 -9.66 -14.26 -14.77
C VAL A 5 -11.12 -14.60 -14.56
N ALA A 6 -11.74 -13.96 -13.60
CA ALA A 6 -13.20 -13.98 -13.48
C ALA A 6 -13.76 -12.83 -14.32
N SER A 7 -14.53 -13.13 -15.36
CA SER A 7 -15.16 -12.13 -16.20
C SER A 7 -16.59 -11.90 -15.79
N THR A 8 -16.96 -10.65 -15.61
CA THR A 8 -18.35 -10.20 -15.74
C THR A 8 -18.41 -8.89 -16.51
N VAL A 9 -19.21 -8.94 -17.58
CA VAL A 9 -20.05 -7.89 -18.14
C VAL A 9 -19.41 -6.75 -18.93
N ASN A 10 -19.73 -6.76 -20.22
CA ASN A 10 -19.75 -5.61 -21.11
C ASN A 10 -20.60 -4.47 -20.54
N ALA A 11 -20.00 -3.31 -20.35
CA ALA A 11 -20.70 -2.04 -20.33
C ALA A 11 -20.10 -1.12 -21.38
N ALA A 12 -20.97 -0.51 -22.15
CA ALA A 12 -20.65 0.39 -23.23
C ALA A 12 -19.80 1.57 -22.76
N ILE A 13 -18.86 1.97 -23.62
CA ILE A 13 -18.10 3.21 -23.47
C ILE A 13 -19.12 4.34 -23.67
N ASP A 14 -19.50 4.97 -22.59
CA ASP A 14 -20.22 6.23 -22.62
C ASP A 14 -19.25 7.33 -22.16
N ASP A 15 -18.96 8.22 -23.11
CA ASP A 15 -18.03 9.34 -22.97
C ASP A 15 -18.71 10.44 -22.15
N HIS A 16 -18.84 10.23 -20.84
CA HIS A 16 -19.30 11.25 -19.92
C HIS A 16 -18.20 11.61 -18.94
N GLN A 17 -17.72 12.84 -19.05
CA GLN A 17 -17.08 13.55 -17.94
C GLN A 17 -17.94 13.40 -16.69
N ASN A 18 -17.61 12.42 -15.88
CA ASN A 18 -18.16 12.30 -14.54
C ASN A 18 -16.98 12.26 -13.57
N SER A 19 -16.95 13.24 -12.69
CA SER A 19 -16.08 13.21 -11.51
C SER A 19 -16.27 11.86 -10.86
N SER A 20 -15.31 10.95 -11.02
CA SER A 20 -15.33 9.68 -10.31
C SER A 20 -15.18 10.01 -8.83
N SER A 21 -16.30 10.06 -8.13
CA SER A 21 -16.30 10.17 -6.69
C SER A 21 -15.51 8.98 -6.18
N PHE A 22 -14.46 9.27 -5.45
CA PHE A 22 -13.68 8.28 -4.70
C PHE A 22 -14.64 7.43 -3.87
N VAL A 23 -14.61 6.12 -4.03
CA VAL A 23 -15.43 5.17 -3.29
C VAL A 23 -14.51 4.31 -2.43
N ALA A 24 -14.67 4.39 -1.11
CA ALA A 24 -14.02 3.48 -0.19
C ALA A 24 -14.66 2.07 -0.29
N ASP A 25 -13.87 1.03 -0.12
CA ASP A 25 -14.36 -0.35 -0.07
C ASP A 25 -14.85 -0.76 1.34
N GLY A 26 -14.52 0.04 2.35
CA GLY A 26 -14.95 -0.15 3.73
C GLY A 26 -14.23 0.74 4.72
N GLU A 27 -14.46 0.47 6.00
CA GLU A 27 -13.96 1.26 7.12
C GLU A 27 -13.52 0.38 8.28
N VAL A 28 -12.45 0.75 8.98
CA VAL A 28 -12.02 0.13 10.24
C VAL A 28 -11.64 1.21 11.24
N GLY A 29 -12.31 1.19 12.40
CA GLY A 29 -12.02 2.13 13.49
C GLY A 29 -12.26 3.60 13.13
N GLY A 30 -13.15 3.90 12.19
CA GLY A 30 -13.45 5.26 11.72
C GLY A 30 -12.57 5.72 10.54
N TYR A 31 -11.76 4.82 9.96
CA TYR A 31 -10.87 5.13 8.83
C TYR A 31 -11.17 4.25 7.64
N GLU A 32 -11.40 4.88 6.50
CA GLU A 32 -11.76 4.21 5.26
C GLU A 32 -10.54 3.59 4.57
N TYR A 33 -10.80 2.50 3.84
CA TYR A 33 -9.79 1.82 3.04
C TYR A 33 -10.25 1.51 1.62
N VAL A 34 -9.27 1.22 0.78
CA VAL A 34 -9.44 0.70 -0.58
C VAL A 34 -8.64 -0.59 -0.74
N ASN A 35 -9.28 -1.59 -1.31
CA ASN A 35 -8.63 -2.80 -1.82
C ASN A 35 -8.17 -2.55 -3.26
N LEU A 36 -6.89 -2.39 -3.45
CA LEU A 36 -6.31 -2.16 -4.78
C LEU A 36 -6.15 -3.46 -5.60
N GLY A 37 -6.53 -4.61 -5.07
CA GLY A 37 -6.35 -5.91 -5.75
C GLY A 37 -4.90 -6.36 -5.82
N LEU A 38 -4.07 -5.95 -4.87
CA LEU A 38 -2.65 -6.33 -4.79
C LEU A 38 -2.48 -7.78 -4.32
N PRO A 39 -1.37 -8.46 -4.68
CA PRO A 39 -1.14 -9.87 -4.34
C PRO A 39 -1.19 -10.18 -2.84
N SER A 40 -0.72 -9.29 -1.98
CA SER A 40 -0.81 -9.43 -0.52
C SER A 40 -2.24 -9.34 0.01
N GLY A 41 -3.14 -8.73 -0.76
CA GLY A 41 -4.48 -8.35 -0.33
C GLY A 41 -4.50 -7.16 0.64
N THR A 42 -3.36 -6.51 0.89
CA THR A 42 -3.25 -5.35 1.79
C THR A 42 -4.21 -4.24 1.37
N LEU A 43 -4.95 -3.72 2.35
CA LEU A 43 -5.89 -2.62 2.17
C LEU A 43 -5.19 -1.30 2.50
N TRP A 44 -5.35 -0.31 1.63
CA TRP A 44 -4.71 1.00 1.75
C TRP A 44 -5.70 2.05 2.25
N ALA A 45 -5.29 2.86 3.21
CA ALA A 45 -6.12 3.97 3.69
C ALA A 45 -6.45 4.97 2.57
N THR A 46 -7.62 5.57 2.65
CA THR A 46 -8.08 6.59 1.69
C THR A 46 -7.36 7.92 1.87
N CYS A 47 -6.94 8.24 3.11
CA CYS A 47 -6.26 9.48 3.46
C CYS A 47 -4.99 9.22 4.29
N ASN A 48 -4.17 10.24 4.45
CA ASN A 48 -2.99 10.19 5.31
C ASN A 48 -3.38 10.24 6.79
N VAL A 49 -2.55 9.71 7.68
CA VAL A 49 -2.74 9.83 9.13
C VAL A 49 -2.81 11.30 9.52
N GLY A 50 -3.84 11.67 10.27
CA GLY A 50 -4.14 13.05 10.67
C GLY A 50 -4.85 13.90 9.62
N ALA A 51 -5.21 13.33 8.46
CA ALA A 51 -6.07 13.97 7.47
C ALA A 51 -7.52 13.54 7.64
N SER A 52 -8.46 14.39 7.27
CA SER A 52 -9.91 14.14 7.23
C SER A 52 -10.41 13.85 5.80
N SER A 53 -9.56 14.07 4.81
CA SER A 53 -9.88 13.82 3.41
C SER A 53 -8.65 13.32 2.63
N PRO A 54 -8.84 12.64 1.47
CA PRO A 54 -7.74 12.21 0.61
C PRO A 54 -6.84 13.34 0.09
N TYR A 55 -7.35 14.56 0.12
CA TYR A 55 -6.71 15.74 -0.45
C TYR A 55 -5.87 16.54 0.55
N GLU A 56 -5.92 16.16 1.82
CA GLU A 56 -5.14 16.81 2.88
C GLU A 56 -3.80 16.09 3.10
N SER A 57 -2.77 16.85 3.43
CA SER A 57 -1.44 16.31 3.75
C SER A 57 -1.47 15.40 4.98
N GLY A 58 -2.31 15.70 5.96
CA GLY A 58 -2.28 15.04 7.25
C GLY A 58 -1.08 15.47 8.10
N SER A 59 -0.77 14.65 9.09
CA SER A 59 0.32 14.88 10.03
C SER A 59 1.66 14.38 9.49
N TYR A 60 2.75 15.00 9.97
CA TYR A 60 4.11 14.62 9.65
C TYR A 60 4.76 13.95 10.85
N PHE A 61 5.49 12.87 10.61
CA PHE A 61 6.18 12.09 11.63
C PHE A 61 7.62 11.84 11.20
N ALA A 62 8.56 11.89 12.14
CA ALA A 62 9.88 11.31 11.94
C ALA A 62 9.81 9.78 12.12
N TRP A 63 10.69 9.02 11.48
CA TRP A 63 10.64 7.57 11.52
C TRP A 63 10.76 7.02 12.94
N GLY A 64 9.81 6.21 13.36
CA GLY A 64 9.73 5.66 14.73
C GLY A 64 9.12 6.62 15.77
N GLU A 65 8.88 7.88 15.42
CA GLU A 65 8.11 8.79 16.28
C GLU A 65 6.62 8.67 16.00
N THR A 66 5.83 8.68 17.05
CA THR A 66 4.38 8.51 16.98
C THR A 66 3.59 9.79 17.28
N GLU A 67 4.29 10.85 17.63
CA GLU A 67 3.73 12.18 17.85
C GLU A 67 4.29 13.14 16.79
N THR A 68 3.45 14.06 16.35
CA THR A 68 3.85 15.12 15.42
C THR A 68 4.58 16.26 16.15
N LYS A 69 5.38 17.04 15.41
CA LYS A 69 6.08 18.23 15.91
C LYS A 69 6.22 19.28 14.81
N ASP A 70 6.51 20.51 15.20
CA ASP A 70 6.63 21.61 14.24
C ASP A 70 7.98 21.62 13.50
N ILE A 71 9.04 21.21 14.20
CA ILE A 71 10.41 21.26 13.70
C ILE A 71 11.00 19.85 13.69
N PHE A 72 11.60 19.46 12.57
CA PHE A 72 12.24 18.16 12.37
C PHE A 72 13.74 18.38 12.15
N THR A 73 14.57 17.94 13.10
CA THR A 73 16.04 17.97 13.02
C THR A 73 16.62 16.72 13.67
N TRP A 74 17.91 16.47 13.48
CA TRP A 74 18.58 15.41 14.21
C TRP A 74 18.54 15.66 15.72
N GLU A 75 18.80 16.89 16.17
CA GLU A 75 18.90 17.24 17.59
C GLU A 75 17.59 17.07 18.35
N ASN A 76 16.45 17.15 17.67
CA ASN A 76 15.13 16.90 18.28
C ASN A 76 14.50 15.57 17.86
N TYR A 77 15.23 14.75 17.12
CA TYR A 77 14.80 13.40 16.80
C TYR A 77 14.92 12.51 18.03
N LYS A 78 13.81 11.87 18.42
CA LYS A 78 13.68 11.12 19.69
C LYS A 78 14.80 10.08 19.90
N PHE A 79 15.28 9.48 18.83
CA PHE A 79 16.26 8.39 18.89
C PHE A 79 17.69 8.87 18.57
N PHE A 80 17.90 10.16 18.43
CA PHE A 80 19.23 10.74 18.25
C PHE A 80 20.02 10.66 19.56
N LYS A 81 21.29 10.24 19.47
CA LYS A 81 22.22 10.17 20.61
C LYS A 81 23.35 11.16 20.49
N ASP A 82 24.04 11.16 19.35
CA ASP A 82 25.23 11.98 19.12
C ASP A 82 25.57 12.05 17.63
N TYR A 83 26.62 12.77 17.31
CA TYR A 83 27.28 12.72 16.01
C TYR A 83 28.60 11.95 16.14
N ASP A 84 28.94 11.18 15.11
CA ASP A 84 30.25 10.55 14.96
C ASP A 84 30.82 10.83 13.58
N PHE A 85 32.10 10.53 13.36
CA PHE A 85 32.79 10.79 12.12
C PHE A 85 33.48 9.52 11.61
N ASP A 86 33.19 9.17 10.37
CA ASP A 86 33.90 8.14 9.62
C ASP A 86 34.60 8.78 8.41
N PRO A 87 35.91 8.51 8.18
CA PRO A 87 36.63 9.12 7.05
C PRO A 87 36.05 8.78 5.66
N ALA A 88 35.31 7.68 5.53
CA ALA A 88 34.74 7.27 4.25
C ALA A 88 33.39 7.93 3.95
N ILE A 89 32.60 8.24 4.98
CA ILE A 89 31.23 8.76 4.82
C ILE A 89 31.03 10.17 5.43
N GLY A 90 31.98 10.65 6.20
CA GLY A 90 31.88 11.95 6.88
C GLY A 90 31.17 11.89 8.23
N THR A 91 30.62 13.01 8.67
CA THR A 91 29.85 13.11 9.92
C THR A 91 28.48 12.46 9.75
N TYR A 92 28.10 11.59 10.67
CA TYR A 92 26.79 10.92 10.68
C TYR A 92 26.15 10.95 12.07
N ALA A 93 24.83 10.82 12.13
CA ALA A 93 24.09 10.74 13.39
C ALA A 93 24.18 9.32 13.97
N VAL A 94 24.49 9.24 15.26
CA VAL A 94 24.40 7.99 16.04
C VAL A 94 23.00 7.90 16.65
N LEU A 95 22.30 6.82 16.36
CA LEU A 95 20.92 6.63 16.76
C LEU A 95 20.76 5.48 17.75
N GLU A 96 19.71 5.55 18.53
CA GLU A 96 19.18 4.39 19.23
C GLU A 96 18.59 3.41 18.21
N TYR A 97 18.95 2.14 18.35
CA TYR A 97 18.39 1.09 17.53
C TYR A 97 16.99 0.69 18.03
N ILE A 98 15.98 0.82 17.18
CA ILE A 98 14.57 0.51 17.48
C ILE A 98 14.02 -0.64 16.63
N GLY A 99 14.88 -1.31 15.87
CA GLY A 99 14.55 -2.39 14.94
C GLY A 99 14.61 -1.96 13.48
N GLU A 100 14.76 -2.93 12.59
CA GLU A 100 14.78 -2.72 11.13
C GLU A 100 13.36 -2.58 10.55
N ASN A 101 12.39 -3.18 11.21
CA ASN A 101 10.97 -3.12 10.85
C ASN A 101 10.15 -2.68 12.06
N ILE A 102 9.54 -1.49 11.95
CA ILE A 102 8.70 -0.91 13.00
C ILE A 102 7.20 -1.06 12.72
N CYS A 103 6.79 -1.71 11.61
CA CYS A 103 5.38 -1.88 11.26
C CYS A 103 4.60 -2.56 12.38
N GLY A 104 3.53 -1.93 12.85
CA GLY A 104 2.66 -2.44 13.92
C GLY A 104 3.29 -2.45 15.32
N THR A 105 4.51 -1.93 15.50
CA THR A 105 5.17 -1.82 16.81
C THR A 105 4.77 -0.53 17.55
N GLN A 106 5.28 -0.37 18.78
CA GLN A 106 5.11 0.89 19.53
C GLN A 106 5.74 2.12 18.87
N TYR A 107 6.55 1.94 17.83
CA TYR A 107 7.22 2.97 17.06
C TYR A 107 6.49 3.31 15.75
N ASP A 108 5.37 2.68 15.49
CA ASP A 108 4.56 2.89 14.29
C ASP A 108 3.52 3.99 14.53
N ALA A 109 3.65 5.10 13.78
CA ALA A 109 2.76 6.25 13.92
C ALA A 109 1.30 5.89 13.57
N ALA A 110 1.06 5.10 12.52
CA ALA A 110 -0.29 4.71 12.14
C ALA A 110 -0.92 3.79 13.20
N ALA A 111 -0.17 2.81 13.70
CA ALA A 111 -0.64 1.90 14.74
C ALA A 111 -0.97 2.66 16.04
N LYS A 112 -0.16 3.66 16.39
CA LYS A 112 -0.38 4.47 17.59
C LYS A 112 -1.57 5.42 17.46
N GLN A 113 -1.73 6.07 16.30
CA GLN A 113 -2.74 7.10 16.07
C GLN A 113 -4.12 6.50 15.78
N TRP A 114 -4.19 5.41 15.01
CA TRP A 114 -5.44 4.81 14.55
C TRP A 114 -5.79 3.50 15.24
N GLY A 115 -4.80 2.73 15.70
CA GLY A 115 -5.04 1.42 16.33
C GLY A 115 -5.70 0.43 15.36
N ASN A 116 -6.46 -0.52 15.92
CA ASN A 116 -7.33 -1.46 15.18
C ASN A 116 -6.65 -2.21 14.03
N GLY A 117 -5.34 -2.50 14.11
CA GLY A 117 -4.59 -3.19 13.07
C GLY A 117 -3.99 -2.29 11.99
N TRP A 118 -4.31 -0.99 11.98
CA TRP A 118 -3.65 -0.03 11.10
C TRP A 118 -2.16 0.10 11.42
N ARG A 119 -1.33 0.21 10.40
CA ARG A 119 0.13 0.31 10.53
C ARG A 119 0.79 0.98 9.31
N LEU A 120 2.06 1.28 9.45
CA LEU A 120 2.91 1.63 8.31
C LEU A 120 2.99 0.47 7.30
N PRO A 121 3.09 0.76 6.00
CA PRO A 121 3.38 -0.27 5.00
C PRO A 121 4.80 -0.81 5.17
N ASN A 122 4.99 -2.09 4.92
CA ASN A 122 6.28 -2.74 4.86
C ASN A 122 6.92 -2.65 3.46
N ASP A 123 8.10 -3.24 3.30
CA ASP A 123 8.85 -3.21 2.04
C ASP A 123 8.15 -3.93 0.88
N GLU A 124 7.52 -5.07 1.17
CA GLU A 124 6.81 -5.87 0.19
C GLU A 124 5.55 -5.15 -0.32
N GLU A 125 4.79 -4.54 0.58
CA GLU A 125 3.58 -3.78 0.25
C GLU A 125 3.91 -2.53 -0.58
N THR A 126 5.00 -1.83 -0.26
CA THR A 126 5.48 -0.70 -1.07
C THR A 126 6.01 -1.14 -2.43
N TYR A 127 6.62 -2.33 -2.50
CA TYR A 127 7.05 -2.94 -3.75
C TYR A 127 5.86 -3.32 -4.62
N GLU A 128 4.82 -3.92 -4.05
CA GLU A 128 3.59 -4.27 -4.77
C GLU A 128 2.89 -3.03 -5.33
N LEU A 129 2.76 -1.97 -4.54
CA LEU A 129 2.18 -0.70 -5.01
C LEU A 129 2.91 -0.18 -6.25
N ARG A 130 4.25 -0.23 -6.25
CA ARG A 130 5.07 0.18 -7.39
C ARG A 130 4.93 -0.74 -8.60
N MET A 131 4.85 -2.06 -8.38
CA MET A 131 4.95 -3.05 -9.45
C MET A 131 3.62 -3.36 -10.14
N TYR A 132 2.53 -3.29 -9.40
CA TYR A 132 1.21 -3.72 -9.90
C TYR A 132 0.23 -2.57 -10.11
N CYS A 133 0.53 -1.38 -9.59
CA CYS A 133 -0.29 -0.20 -9.80
C CYS A 133 0.29 0.71 -10.88
N TRP A 134 -0.59 1.53 -11.46
CA TRP A 134 -0.20 2.62 -12.34
C TRP A 134 -0.74 3.94 -11.80
N GLY A 135 -0.04 5.03 -12.06
CA GLY A 135 -0.39 6.34 -11.53
C GLY A 135 -0.75 7.35 -12.63
N LYS A 136 -1.72 8.21 -12.34
CA LYS A 136 -2.05 9.37 -13.16
C LYS A 136 -1.85 10.63 -12.33
N TRP A 137 -1.02 11.53 -12.82
CA TRP A 137 -0.81 12.83 -12.21
C TRP A 137 -1.98 13.75 -12.54
N ILE A 138 -2.69 14.22 -11.53
CA ILE A 138 -3.94 14.98 -11.72
C ILE A 138 -4.07 16.08 -10.64
N THR A 139 -5.06 16.94 -10.84
CA THR A 139 -5.53 17.90 -9.83
C THR A 139 -6.97 17.55 -9.52
N GLU A 140 -7.26 17.18 -8.28
CA GLU A 140 -8.61 16.89 -7.77
C GLU A 140 -8.91 17.80 -6.59
N GLU A 141 -10.12 18.33 -6.51
CA GLU A 141 -10.55 19.29 -5.47
C GLU A 141 -9.53 20.44 -5.27
N GLY A 142 -8.86 20.87 -6.34
CA GLY A 142 -7.84 21.90 -6.32
C GLY A 142 -6.47 21.45 -5.83
N VAL A 143 -6.31 20.19 -5.43
CA VAL A 143 -5.06 19.61 -4.91
C VAL A 143 -4.37 18.78 -5.99
N LYS A 144 -3.09 19.09 -6.22
CA LYS A 144 -2.24 18.27 -7.11
C LYS A 144 -1.81 16.99 -6.38
N GLY A 145 -1.76 15.90 -7.13
CA GLY A 145 -1.33 14.62 -6.60
C GLY A 145 -1.32 13.53 -7.65
N MET A 146 -1.13 12.32 -7.18
CA MET A 146 -1.20 11.14 -8.02
C MET A 146 -2.40 10.29 -7.61
N ARG A 147 -3.28 10.00 -8.57
CA ARG A 147 -4.26 8.93 -8.46
C ARG A 147 -3.58 7.63 -8.85
N ILE A 148 -3.51 6.68 -7.92
CA ILE A 148 -2.87 5.38 -8.09
C ILE A 148 -3.97 4.34 -8.24
N TYR A 149 -3.98 3.64 -9.36
CA TYR A 149 -4.95 2.61 -9.70
C TYR A 149 -4.34 1.23 -9.52
N GLY A 150 -5.06 0.37 -8.82
CA GLY A 150 -4.72 -1.04 -8.70
C GLY A 150 -5.13 -1.85 -9.93
N PRO A 151 -4.72 -3.14 -10.01
CA PRO A 151 -5.10 -4.03 -11.10
C PRO A 151 -6.62 -4.29 -11.21
N ASN A 152 -7.38 -4.01 -10.16
CA ASN A 152 -8.85 -4.09 -10.13
C ASN A 152 -9.55 -2.76 -10.44
N GLU A 153 -8.79 -1.74 -10.88
CA GLU A 153 -9.25 -0.38 -11.21
C GLU A 153 -9.69 0.48 -10.01
N HIS A 154 -9.71 -0.06 -8.79
CA HIS A 154 -9.87 0.75 -7.59
C HIS A 154 -8.64 1.64 -7.39
N SER A 155 -8.80 2.77 -6.72
CA SER A 155 -7.73 3.75 -6.64
C SER A 155 -7.66 4.47 -5.31
N ILE A 156 -6.46 4.96 -5.00
CA ILE A 156 -6.20 5.92 -3.92
C ILE A 156 -5.58 7.18 -4.51
N PHE A 157 -5.75 8.30 -3.82
CA PHE A 157 -5.11 9.57 -4.18
C PHE A 157 -4.01 9.91 -3.17
N ILE A 158 -2.80 10.19 -3.65
CA ILE A 158 -1.68 10.68 -2.84
C ILE A 158 -1.46 12.14 -3.19
N PRO A 159 -1.77 13.07 -2.27
CA PRO A 159 -1.56 14.50 -2.51
C PRO A 159 -0.07 14.85 -2.48
N VAL A 160 0.28 15.98 -3.12
CA VAL A 160 1.62 16.57 -2.98
C VAL A 160 1.75 17.16 -1.59
N CYS A 161 2.51 16.51 -0.74
CA CYS A 161 2.73 16.94 0.64
C CYS A 161 4.18 17.32 0.92
N GLY A 162 5.14 16.77 0.14
CA GLY A 162 6.57 16.94 0.43
C GLY A 162 6.96 16.37 1.80
N TRP A 163 7.99 16.95 2.39
CA TRP A 163 8.53 16.57 3.70
C TRP A 163 8.97 17.80 4.48
N LYS A 164 9.16 17.67 5.80
CA LYS A 164 9.56 18.76 6.70
C LYS A 164 10.95 18.51 7.25
N TYR A 165 11.82 19.52 7.15
CA TYR A 165 13.12 19.53 7.80
C TYR A 165 13.46 20.93 8.30
N LYS A 166 13.88 21.05 9.55
CA LYS A 166 14.00 22.33 10.28
C LYS A 166 12.63 23.01 10.30
N ASN A 167 12.57 24.28 10.00
CA ASN A 167 11.35 25.08 9.84
C ASN A 167 10.93 25.22 8.36
N LEU A 168 11.52 24.42 7.47
CA LEU A 168 11.23 24.43 6.04
C LEU A 168 10.25 23.31 5.72
N GLU A 169 9.09 23.66 5.20
CA GLU A 169 8.28 22.74 4.43
C GLU A 169 8.93 22.65 3.06
N MET A 170 9.57 21.52 2.80
CA MET A 170 10.16 21.25 1.49
C MET A 170 9.08 20.66 0.58
N THR A 171 8.05 21.43 0.30
CA THR A 171 7.34 21.25 -0.94
C THR A 171 8.30 21.76 -2.02
N TRP A 172 8.95 20.83 -2.70
CA TRP A 172 9.79 21.24 -3.83
C TRP A 172 8.93 22.08 -4.76
N ASP A 173 9.42 23.30 -5.10
CA ASP A 173 8.73 24.31 -5.90
C ASP A 173 8.21 23.82 -7.27
N TYR A 174 8.49 22.58 -7.60
CA TYR A 174 8.03 21.94 -8.81
C TYR A 174 6.70 21.19 -8.65
N GLY A 175 6.13 21.10 -7.44
CA GLY A 175 4.79 20.54 -7.21
C GLY A 175 4.61 19.10 -7.71
N PHE A 176 5.66 18.26 -7.64
CA PHE A 176 5.69 16.98 -8.34
C PHE A 176 5.81 15.76 -7.42
N TYR A 177 5.86 15.91 -6.09
CA TYR A 177 6.12 14.77 -5.23
C TYR A 177 5.18 14.71 -4.02
N GLY A 178 4.51 13.55 -3.86
CA GLY A 178 3.95 13.10 -2.59
C GLY A 178 4.93 12.10 -1.96
N ASP A 179 5.17 12.19 -0.66
CA ASP A 179 6.13 11.34 0.04
C ASP A 179 5.44 10.65 1.22
N CYS A 180 5.45 9.33 1.25
CA CYS A 180 4.87 8.53 2.32
C CYS A 180 5.91 7.60 2.93
N MET A 181 6.00 7.61 4.26
CA MET A 181 6.92 6.78 5.03
C MET A 181 6.54 5.30 4.98
N SER A 182 7.55 4.44 4.83
CA SER A 182 7.48 3.01 5.11
C SER A 182 8.02 2.71 6.52
N GLY A 183 7.55 1.64 7.13
CA GLY A 183 8.04 1.19 8.44
C GLY A 183 9.39 0.47 8.41
N ILE A 184 10.11 0.49 7.28
CA ILE A 184 11.34 -0.29 7.09
C ILE A 184 12.57 0.61 7.08
N GLU A 185 13.61 0.22 7.85
CA GLU A 185 14.94 0.81 7.76
C GLU A 185 15.58 0.53 6.40
N ASP A 186 16.29 1.50 5.84
CA ASP A 186 17.06 1.30 4.62
C ASP A 186 18.49 0.88 4.96
N ALA A 187 18.66 -0.37 5.37
CA ALA A 187 19.95 -0.93 5.73
C ALA A 187 20.92 -1.08 4.53
N ASP A 188 20.39 -1.04 3.32
CA ASP A 188 21.19 -1.16 2.09
C ASP A 188 21.85 0.18 1.69
N ASN A 189 21.54 1.27 2.37
CA ASN A 189 22.12 2.56 2.10
C ASN A 189 23.59 2.59 2.54
N ARG A 190 24.50 2.55 1.57
CA ARG A 190 25.96 2.52 1.77
C ARG A 190 26.52 3.75 2.48
N TYR A 191 25.82 4.88 2.43
CA TYR A 191 26.32 6.15 2.97
C TYR A 191 25.91 6.38 4.42
N SER A 192 24.81 5.80 4.88
CA SER A 192 24.36 5.94 6.26
C SER A 192 23.20 4.99 6.56
N PRO A 193 23.43 3.67 6.62
CA PRO A 193 22.35 2.68 6.71
C PRO A 193 21.49 2.88 7.96
N SER A 194 22.08 3.25 9.09
CA SER A 194 21.32 3.46 10.35
C SER A 194 20.49 4.75 10.38
N ASN A 195 20.76 5.71 9.47
CA ASN A 195 20.13 7.04 9.48
C ASN A 195 18.97 7.17 8.49
N THR A 196 18.71 6.12 7.74
CA THR A 196 17.74 6.15 6.63
C THR A 196 16.65 5.10 6.78
N CYS A 197 15.52 5.39 6.18
CA CYS A 197 14.37 4.49 6.05
C CYS A 197 13.90 4.46 4.61
N LYS A 198 13.12 3.46 4.25
CA LYS A 198 12.45 3.38 2.95
C LYS A 198 11.20 4.26 2.95
N ALA A 199 10.91 4.86 1.82
CA ALA A 199 9.71 5.65 1.59
C ALA A 199 9.17 5.41 0.18
N ILE A 200 7.91 5.76 -0.03
CA ILE A 200 7.28 5.86 -1.36
C ILE A 200 7.27 7.33 -1.74
N GLU A 201 7.75 7.63 -2.93
CA GLU A 201 7.63 8.93 -3.56
C GLU A 201 6.77 8.78 -4.82
N VAL A 202 5.76 9.62 -4.95
CA VAL A 202 4.92 9.70 -6.15
C VAL A 202 5.16 11.03 -6.84
N GLY A 203 5.44 10.99 -8.14
CA GLY A 203 5.72 12.21 -8.90
C GLY A 203 5.63 11.96 -10.39
N ASN A 204 5.15 12.92 -11.12
CA ASN A 204 5.10 13.03 -12.57
C ASN A 204 5.03 11.69 -13.35
N SER A 205 4.05 10.85 -13.00
CA SER A 205 3.77 9.53 -13.60
C SER A 205 4.61 8.36 -13.08
N MET A 206 5.32 8.52 -11.97
CA MET A 206 6.08 7.43 -11.35
C MET A 206 5.72 7.24 -9.89
N ILE A 207 5.61 5.96 -9.50
CA ILE A 207 5.62 5.51 -8.12
C ILE A 207 7.02 4.97 -7.86
N SER A 208 7.78 5.62 -6.98
CA SER A 208 9.17 5.28 -6.70
C SER A 208 9.33 4.84 -5.25
N ARG A 209 10.23 3.90 -5.01
CA ARG A 209 10.74 3.59 -3.68
C ARG A 209 12.03 4.36 -3.51
N VAL A 210 12.10 5.16 -2.48
CA VAL A 210 13.22 6.05 -2.21
C VAL A 210 13.77 5.87 -0.81
N THR A 211 14.97 6.36 -0.61
CA THR A 211 15.62 6.43 0.69
C THR A 211 15.28 7.75 1.36
N GLY A 212 14.77 7.69 2.56
CA GLY A 212 14.43 8.85 3.37
C GLY A 212 15.28 8.97 4.63
N VAL A 213 15.61 10.19 5.04
CA VAL A 213 16.29 10.46 6.32
C VAL A 213 15.31 10.28 7.47
N LYS A 214 15.67 9.54 8.51
CA LYS A 214 14.79 9.20 9.65
C LYS A 214 14.29 10.39 10.45
N ALA A 215 15.11 11.41 10.60
CA ALA A 215 14.78 12.64 11.36
C ALA A 215 13.86 13.61 10.61
N VAL A 216 13.58 13.37 9.34
CA VAL A 216 12.72 14.22 8.51
C VAL A 216 11.25 13.85 8.71
N GLY A 217 10.39 14.85 8.82
CA GLY A 217 8.94 14.67 8.92
C GLY A 217 8.34 14.27 7.58
N ARG A 218 7.70 13.11 7.53
CA ARG A 218 6.98 12.59 6.37
C ARG A 218 5.56 12.24 6.70
N ASN A 219 4.71 12.23 5.70
CA ASN A 219 3.34 11.75 5.82
C ASN A 219 3.31 10.23 5.95
N VAL A 220 2.20 9.74 6.48
CA VAL A 220 1.95 8.31 6.63
C VAL A 220 0.67 7.94 5.91
N ARG A 221 0.76 7.11 4.88
CA ARG A 221 -0.37 6.41 4.29
C ARG A 221 -0.44 5.03 4.92
N ALA A 222 -1.39 4.85 5.82
CA ALA A 222 -1.54 3.61 6.56
C ALA A 222 -2.07 2.46 5.70
N VAL A 223 -1.75 1.25 6.13
CA VAL A 223 -2.30 0.01 5.58
C VAL A 223 -2.88 -0.86 6.69
N ILE A 224 -3.75 -1.79 6.31
CA ILE A 224 -4.28 -2.80 7.21
C ILE A 224 -4.35 -4.15 6.50
N ASN A 225 -4.06 -5.23 7.23
CA ASN A 225 -4.23 -6.57 6.70
C ASN A 225 -5.73 -6.95 6.73
N PRO A 226 -6.31 -7.53 5.66
CA PRO A 226 -7.69 -7.98 5.65
C PRO A 226 -8.06 -8.91 6.80
N ARG A 227 -7.11 -9.68 7.32
CA ARG A 227 -7.32 -10.58 8.45
C ARG A 227 -7.54 -9.83 9.77
N ASP A 228 -7.04 -8.60 9.88
CA ASP A 228 -7.15 -7.77 11.08
C ASP A 228 -8.45 -6.94 11.08
N VAL A 229 -9.16 -6.88 9.94
CA VAL A 229 -10.45 -6.21 9.79
C VAL A 229 -11.59 -6.91 10.55
N THR A 230 -11.37 -8.12 11.03
CA THR A 230 -12.42 -8.99 11.64
C THR A 230 -12.88 -8.60 13.04
N GLY A 231 -12.45 -7.44 13.57
CA GLY A 231 -12.76 -6.99 14.95
C GLY A 231 -14.04 -6.16 15.13
N GLY A 232 -14.95 -6.00 14.16
CA GLY A 232 -16.10 -5.14 14.42
C GLY A 232 -17.15 -4.95 13.33
N LEU A 233 -16.98 -5.54 12.18
CA LEU A 233 -18.02 -5.61 11.17
C LEU A 233 -18.54 -7.05 11.09
N SER A 234 -19.84 -7.22 11.30
CA SER A 234 -20.56 -8.28 10.61
C SER A 234 -20.45 -7.98 9.11
N VAL A 235 -19.30 -8.25 8.52
CA VAL A 235 -19.19 -8.49 7.10
C VAL A 235 -20.19 -9.63 6.91
N GLY A 236 -21.29 -9.34 6.25
CA GLY A 236 -22.09 -10.41 5.71
C GLY A 236 -21.10 -11.34 5.06
N SER A 237 -20.99 -12.54 5.60
CA SER A 237 -20.02 -13.58 5.25
C SER A 237 -19.63 -13.47 3.77
N MET A 238 -18.58 -12.73 3.44
CA MET A 238 -17.83 -13.00 2.24
C MET A 238 -17.11 -14.30 2.53
N ASN A 239 -17.77 -15.38 2.19
CA ASN A 239 -17.19 -16.70 2.16
C ASN A 239 -16.01 -16.61 1.18
N GLU A 240 -14.79 -16.39 1.71
CA GLU A 240 -13.59 -16.46 0.89
C GLU A 240 -13.53 -17.84 0.26
N THR A 241 -13.93 -17.92 -0.98
CA THR A 241 -13.70 -19.12 -1.77
C THR A 241 -12.22 -19.16 -2.10
N LYS A 242 -11.47 -20.02 -1.43
CA LYS A 242 -10.07 -20.30 -1.75
C LYS A 242 -9.99 -21.45 -2.73
N ILE A 243 -9.29 -21.24 -3.82
CA ILE A 243 -9.02 -22.28 -4.81
C ILE A 243 -7.54 -22.64 -4.72
N SER A 244 -7.25 -23.89 -4.41
CA SER A 244 -5.90 -24.45 -4.47
C SER A 244 -5.84 -25.60 -5.46
N PHE A 245 -4.68 -25.87 -6.04
CA PHE A 245 -4.45 -26.95 -6.97
C PHE A 245 -3.48 -27.97 -6.38
N HIS A 246 -3.93 -29.21 -6.22
CA HIS A 246 -3.11 -30.30 -5.69
C HIS A 246 -3.53 -31.63 -6.29
N ASN A 247 -2.57 -32.48 -6.64
CA ASN A 247 -2.80 -33.82 -7.20
C ASN A 247 -3.82 -33.84 -8.35
N ASN A 248 -3.67 -32.95 -9.32
CA ASN A 248 -4.52 -32.80 -10.51
C ASN A 248 -5.99 -32.50 -10.19
N LYS A 249 -6.26 -31.85 -9.05
CA LYS A 249 -7.59 -31.42 -8.61
C LYS A 249 -7.57 -30.00 -8.13
N PHE A 250 -8.64 -29.25 -8.42
CA PHE A 250 -8.93 -28.00 -7.71
C PHE A 250 -9.63 -28.33 -6.40
N ILE A 251 -9.10 -27.80 -5.31
CA ILE A 251 -9.70 -27.87 -3.98
C ILE A 251 -10.25 -26.49 -3.69
N ILE A 252 -11.55 -26.40 -3.48
CA ILE A 252 -12.27 -25.17 -3.21
C ILE A 252 -12.72 -25.21 -1.76
N THR A 253 -12.27 -24.22 -0.98
CA THR A 253 -12.66 -24.04 0.43
C THR A 253 -13.44 -22.73 0.57
N GLY A 254 -14.57 -22.79 1.30
CA GLY A 254 -15.50 -21.69 1.44
C GLY A 254 -16.92 -22.10 1.04
N ASN A 255 -17.87 -21.18 1.11
CA ASN A 255 -19.26 -21.49 0.74
C ASN A 255 -19.46 -21.30 -0.76
N VAL A 256 -19.64 -22.38 -1.48
CA VAL A 256 -19.72 -22.40 -2.95
C VAL A 256 -21.18 -22.63 -3.34
N SER A 257 -21.97 -21.57 -3.43
CA SER A 257 -23.29 -21.65 -4.06
C SER A 257 -23.26 -20.94 -5.41
N SER A 258 -23.43 -21.75 -6.47
CA SER A 258 -23.56 -21.35 -7.89
C SER A 258 -22.43 -20.45 -8.46
N THR A 259 -21.20 -20.97 -8.49
CA THR A 259 -20.06 -20.32 -9.17
C THR A 259 -19.54 -21.25 -10.26
N ARG A 260 -19.08 -20.70 -11.35
CA ARG A 260 -18.50 -21.42 -12.49
C ARG A 260 -16.97 -21.28 -12.46
N LEU A 261 -16.24 -22.38 -12.65
CA LEU A 261 -14.82 -22.41 -12.85
C LEU A 261 -14.52 -22.43 -14.36
N THR A 262 -13.75 -21.45 -14.83
CA THR A 262 -13.31 -21.39 -16.23
C THR A 262 -11.78 -21.24 -16.26
N LEU A 263 -11.10 -22.08 -17.03
CA LEU A 263 -9.66 -22.00 -17.28
C LEU A 263 -9.42 -21.51 -18.69
N TYR A 264 -8.46 -20.60 -18.81
CA TYR A 264 -8.02 -20.06 -20.09
C TYR A 264 -6.57 -20.47 -20.36
N SER A 265 -6.26 -20.73 -21.62
CA SER A 265 -4.86 -20.79 -22.08
C SER A 265 -4.21 -19.40 -22.02
N LEU A 266 -2.89 -19.33 -22.12
CA LEU A 266 -2.16 -18.06 -22.23
C LEU A 266 -2.57 -17.21 -23.46
N ALA A 267 -3.20 -17.83 -24.46
CA ALA A 267 -3.76 -17.16 -25.63
C ALA A 267 -5.22 -16.68 -25.43
N GLY A 268 -5.75 -16.77 -24.20
CA GLY A 268 -7.12 -16.33 -23.87
C GLY A 268 -8.22 -17.29 -24.33
N LYS A 269 -7.88 -18.51 -24.80
CA LYS A 269 -8.88 -19.51 -25.20
C LYS A 269 -9.36 -20.29 -23.96
N VAL A 270 -10.68 -20.48 -23.80
CA VAL A 270 -11.22 -21.37 -22.77
C VAL A 270 -10.75 -22.81 -23.04
N VAL A 271 -10.12 -23.43 -22.05
CA VAL A 271 -9.60 -24.80 -22.11
C VAL A 271 -10.34 -25.76 -21.19
N PHE A 272 -11.04 -25.22 -20.19
CA PHE A 272 -11.90 -25.98 -19.29
C PHE A 272 -12.96 -25.07 -18.67
N GLU A 273 -14.16 -25.58 -18.52
CA GLU A 273 -15.25 -24.87 -17.86
C GLU A 273 -16.16 -25.87 -17.14
N CYS A 274 -16.53 -25.57 -15.89
CA CYS A 274 -17.51 -26.35 -15.15
C CYS A 274 -18.22 -25.51 -14.09
N ASP A 275 -19.44 -25.89 -13.72
CA ASP A 275 -20.09 -25.32 -12.56
C ASP A 275 -19.51 -25.95 -11.28
N ILE A 276 -19.27 -25.14 -10.26
CA ILE A 276 -18.74 -25.59 -8.99
C ILE A 276 -19.87 -26.18 -8.17
N THR A 277 -19.99 -27.49 -8.22
CA THR A 277 -21.03 -28.27 -7.47
C THR A 277 -20.46 -29.02 -6.27
N ALA A 278 -19.11 -29.02 -6.14
CA ALA A 278 -18.39 -29.71 -5.08
C ALA A 278 -17.10 -28.97 -4.70
N ASN A 279 -16.62 -29.22 -3.48
CA ASN A 279 -15.38 -28.63 -2.99
C ASN A 279 -14.10 -29.20 -3.63
N THR A 280 -14.23 -30.19 -4.48
CA THR A 280 -13.11 -30.79 -5.21
C THR A 280 -13.53 -31.06 -6.64
N ILE A 281 -12.82 -30.46 -7.59
CA ILE A 281 -13.07 -30.59 -9.02
C ILE A 281 -11.87 -31.25 -9.66
N PRO A 282 -11.99 -32.46 -10.22
CA PRO A 282 -10.89 -33.09 -10.97
C PRO A 282 -10.64 -32.33 -12.26
N LEU A 283 -9.38 -32.06 -12.55
CA LEU A 283 -8.99 -31.50 -13.84
C LEU A 283 -9.00 -32.64 -14.90
N PRO A 284 -9.68 -32.48 -16.04
CA PRO A 284 -9.58 -33.44 -17.13
C PRO A 284 -8.15 -33.42 -17.68
N MET A 285 -7.75 -34.47 -18.39
CA MET A 285 -6.50 -34.45 -19.15
C MET A 285 -6.58 -33.32 -20.19
N LEU A 286 -5.82 -32.25 -19.94
CA LEU A 286 -5.64 -31.18 -20.93
C LEU A 286 -4.56 -31.63 -21.91
N GLU A 287 -4.72 -31.31 -23.19
CA GLU A 287 -3.67 -31.52 -24.20
C GLU A 287 -2.40 -30.77 -23.78
N HIS A 288 -1.22 -31.33 -24.12
CA HIS A 288 0.06 -30.76 -23.74
C HIS A 288 0.16 -29.27 -24.14
N GLY A 289 0.22 -28.40 -23.16
CA GLY A 289 0.33 -26.96 -23.32
C GLY A 289 0.75 -26.28 -22.00
N ILE A 290 1.21 -25.04 -22.09
CA ILE A 290 1.44 -24.17 -20.92
C ILE A 290 0.11 -23.45 -20.64
N TYR A 291 -0.49 -23.73 -19.50
CA TYR A 291 -1.75 -23.16 -19.07
C TYR A 291 -1.55 -22.23 -17.88
#